data_41de67a6ce0f00a43da82e26a0bfe5ff
#
_entry.id   41de67a6ce0f00a43da82e26a0bfe5ff
#
_cell.length_a   1.000
_cell.length_b   1.000
_cell.length_c   1.000
_cell.angle_alpha   90.00
_cell.angle_beta   90.00
_cell.angle_gamma   90.00
#
_symmetry.space_group_name_H-M   'P 1'
#
loop_
_entity.id
_entity.type
_entity.pdbx_description
1 polymer ?
#
loop_
_entity_poly.entity_id
_entity_poly.type
_entity_poly.pdbx_seq_one_letter_code
_entity_poly.pdbx_strand_id
1 'polypeptide(L)'
;FDHNIPANTIGSAEFQKVCRDFIQTQNITKNFIHGEGICHQVVPEMGLVEPGKVIVGADSHTCTYGAFGAFSTGMGATDLAMVWATGKTWFMVPEAIKMEVTGELNPYIAPKDIILNIIGEIGIAGATYKTAEFCGPAIESMGVEGRATMCNMAIEMGAKNGIMEPNKEVIDYICQRTGKKESELNIVKSDEDAVYSKEMHFDITDMEPHIAYPND
;
A
#
# COMPACT_ATOMS: atom_id res chain seq x y z
N PHE A 1 -5.34 -15.06 -4.19
CA PHE A 1 -4.82 -15.94 -3.11
C PHE A 1 -3.36 -16.24 -3.41
N ASP A 2 -2.47 -15.67 -2.65
CA ASP A 2 -1.03 -15.66 -2.95
C ASP A 2 -0.15 -16.21 -1.82
N HIS A 3 -0.69 -16.37 -0.62
CA HIS A 3 0.04 -16.95 0.50
C HIS A 3 0.03 -18.48 0.44
N ASN A 4 1.16 -19.09 0.83
CA ASN A 4 1.37 -20.55 0.85
C ASN A 4 1.17 -21.21 -0.53
N ILE A 5 1.67 -20.57 -1.59
CA ILE A 5 1.66 -21.13 -2.96
C ILE A 5 3.11 -21.36 -3.43
N PRO A 6 3.46 -22.59 -3.84
CA PRO A 6 2.65 -23.82 -3.75
C PRO A 6 2.40 -24.24 -2.29
N ALA A 7 1.28 -24.97 -2.07
CA ALA A 7 0.96 -25.47 -0.74
C ALA A 7 2.04 -26.44 -0.25
N ASN A 8 2.61 -26.16 0.91
CA ASN A 8 3.69 -26.95 1.53
C ASN A 8 3.21 -27.87 2.67
N THR A 9 1.92 -27.79 3.00
CA THR A 9 1.26 -28.63 4.01
C THR A 9 -0.13 -29.04 3.54
N ILE A 10 -0.68 -30.12 4.16
CA ILE A 10 -2.06 -30.55 3.90
C ILE A 10 -3.06 -29.40 4.23
N GLY A 11 -2.88 -28.74 5.37
CA GLY A 11 -3.74 -27.62 5.77
C GLY A 11 -3.72 -26.47 4.76
N SER A 12 -2.55 -26.10 4.22
CA SER A 12 -2.45 -25.09 3.16
C SER A 12 -3.22 -25.52 1.89
N ALA A 13 -3.10 -26.81 1.51
CA ALA A 13 -3.78 -27.33 0.35
C ALA A 13 -5.31 -27.34 0.52
N GLU A 14 -5.78 -27.73 1.71
CA GLU A 14 -7.21 -27.71 2.07
C GLU A 14 -7.74 -26.28 2.07
N PHE A 15 -7.01 -25.32 2.65
CA PHE A 15 -7.37 -23.90 2.62
C PHE A 15 -7.51 -23.39 1.17
N GLN A 16 -6.52 -23.68 0.33
CA GLN A 16 -6.57 -23.29 -1.08
C GLN A 16 -7.75 -23.95 -1.83
N LYS A 17 -8.11 -25.20 -1.47
CA LYS A 17 -9.29 -25.84 -2.02
C LYS A 17 -10.57 -25.09 -1.64
N VAL A 18 -10.74 -24.72 -0.37
CA VAL A 18 -11.87 -23.92 0.11
C VAL A 18 -11.97 -22.60 -0.66
N CYS A 19 -10.85 -21.92 -0.89
CA CYS A 19 -10.81 -20.69 -1.67
C CYS A 19 -11.29 -20.91 -3.11
N ARG A 20 -10.83 -21.97 -3.78
CA ARG A 20 -11.30 -22.29 -5.16
C ARG A 20 -12.78 -22.62 -5.19
N ASP A 21 -13.26 -23.44 -4.28
CA ASP A 21 -14.66 -23.81 -4.17
C ASP A 21 -15.55 -22.57 -3.94
N PHE A 22 -15.08 -21.64 -3.10
CA PHE A 22 -15.75 -20.35 -2.84
C PHE A 22 -15.82 -19.48 -4.10
N ILE A 23 -14.70 -19.32 -4.82
CA ILE A 23 -14.64 -18.57 -6.08
C ILE A 23 -15.67 -19.10 -7.08
N GLN A 24 -15.71 -20.43 -7.25
CA GLN A 24 -16.67 -21.08 -8.16
C GLN A 24 -18.10 -20.87 -7.70
N THR A 25 -18.39 -21.09 -6.41
CA THR A 25 -19.74 -20.96 -5.84
C THR A 25 -20.26 -19.53 -5.93
N GLN A 26 -19.39 -18.54 -5.74
CA GLN A 26 -19.74 -17.12 -5.80
C GLN A 26 -19.57 -16.50 -7.18
N ASN A 27 -19.16 -17.29 -8.18
CA ASN A 27 -18.93 -16.85 -9.54
C ASN A 27 -17.98 -15.63 -9.66
N ILE A 28 -16.89 -15.66 -8.89
CA ILE A 28 -15.89 -14.58 -8.88
C ILE A 28 -15.03 -14.69 -10.14
N THR A 29 -15.19 -13.75 -11.06
CA THR A 29 -14.51 -13.76 -12.37
C THR A 29 -13.11 -13.21 -12.35
N LYS A 30 -12.83 -12.23 -11.46
CA LYS A 30 -11.48 -11.67 -11.27
C LYS A 30 -10.82 -12.37 -10.09
N ASN A 31 -10.06 -13.40 -10.38
CA ASN A 31 -9.33 -14.17 -9.38
C ASN A 31 -7.98 -14.61 -9.93
N PHE A 32 -6.99 -14.67 -9.05
CA PHE A 32 -5.60 -15.03 -9.33
C PHE A 32 -5.17 -16.03 -8.26
N ILE A 33 -5.05 -17.33 -8.63
CA ILE A 33 -4.94 -18.39 -7.63
C ILE A 33 -3.62 -19.16 -7.71
N HIS A 34 -3.00 -19.28 -8.86
CA HIS A 34 -1.94 -20.26 -9.06
C HIS A 34 -0.62 -19.66 -9.56
N GLY A 35 0.17 -19.09 -8.62
CA GLY A 35 1.53 -18.70 -8.94
C GLY A 35 1.66 -17.48 -9.85
N GLU A 36 0.62 -16.69 -9.94
CA GLU A 36 0.61 -15.46 -10.75
C GLU A 36 1.44 -14.33 -10.11
N GLY A 37 1.69 -14.44 -8.82
CA GLY A 37 2.47 -13.49 -8.04
C GLY A 37 1.79 -13.12 -6.72
N ILE A 38 2.42 -12.23 -5.97
CA ILE A 38 1.87 -11.69 -4.73
C ILE A 38 0.83 -10.59 -5.03
N CYS A 39 -0.19 -10.48 -4.20
CA CYS A 39 -1.31 -9.54 -4.41
C CYS A 39 -0.84 -8.10 -4.56
N HIS A 40 0.15 -7.68 -3.80
CA HIS A 40 0.66 -6.31 -3.81
C HIS A 40 1.26 -5.90 -5.16
N GLN A 41 1.65 -6.84 -5.99
CA GLN A 41 2.14 -6.63 -7.35
C GLN A 41 1.08 -6.97 -8.40
N VAL A 42 0.43 -8.12 -8.28
CA VAL A 42 -0.56 -8.59 -9.28
C VAL A 42 -1.75 -7.65 -9.38
N VAL A 43 -2.27 -7.15 -8.25
CA VAL A 43 -3.47 -6.31 -8.25
C VAL A 43 -3.27 -4.98 -8.99
N PRO A 44 -2.17 -4.23 -8.79
CA PRO A 44 -1.85 -3.06 -9.62
C PRO A 44 -1.56 -3.41 -11.09
N GLU A 45 -0.78 -4.45 -11.36
CA GLU A 45 -0.41 -4.86 -12.72
C GLU A 45 -1.63 -5.23 -13.57
N MET A 46 -2.66 -5.75 -12.93
CA MET A 46 -3.93 -6.11 -13.60
C MET A 46 -4.91 -4.93 -13.70
N GLY A 47 -4.47 -3.71 -13.35
CA GLY A 47 -5.30 -2.51 -13.44
C GLY A 47 -6.48 -2.49 -12.47
N LEU A 48 -6.35 -3.12 -11.30
CA LEU A 48 -7.42 -3.20 -10.30
C LEU A 48 -7.31 -2.11 -9.22
N VAL A 49 -6.26 -1.30 -9.28
CA VAL A 49 -6.03 -0.17 -8.38
C VAL A 49 -6.21 1.14 -9.12
N GLU A 50 -6.99 2.04 -8.55
CA GLU A 50 -7.20 3.38 -9.08
C GLU A 50 -7.15 4.40 -7.93
N PRO A 51 -6.70 5.65 -8.20
CA PRO A 51 -6.70 6.70 -7.19
C PRO A 51 -8.13 7.03 -6.73
N GLY A 52 -8.25 7.52 -5.49
CA GLY A 52 -9.52 7.87 -4.88
C GLY A 52 -10.44 6.68 -4.56
N LYS A 53 -9.94 5.44 -4.65
CA LYS A 53 -10.67 4.23 -4.25
C LYS A 53 -10.33 3.84 -2.81
N VAL A 54 -11.27 3.13 -2.17
CA VAL A 54 -11.04 2.43 -0.91
C VAL A 54 -10.85 0.95 -1.21
N ILE A 55 -9.70 0.40 -0.81
CA ILE A 55 -9.34 -1.00 -1.05
C ILE A 55 -9.07 -1.67 0.29
N VAL A 56 -9.71 -2.80 0.53
CA VAL A 56 -9.50 -3.58 1.76
C VAL A 56 -9.09 -5.01 1.43
N GLY A 57 -8.21 -5.56 2.23
CA GLY A 57 -7.69 -6.92 2.06
C GLY A 57 -7.44 -7.61 3.39
N ALA A 58 -7.27 -8.93 3.36
CA ALA A 58 -6.94 -9.72 4.56
C ALA A 58 -5.43 -9.72 4.87
N ASP A 59 -4.63 -9.08 4.05
CA ASP A 59 -3.19 -8.91 4.26
C ASP A 59 -2.90 -7.54 4.89
N SER A 60 -1.99 -7.49 5.85
CA SER A 60 -1.61 -6.25 6.54
C SER A 60 -0.96 -5.23 5.60
N HIS A 61 -0.21 -5.70 4.58
CA HIS A 61 0.45 -4.88 3.58
C HIS A 61 -0.46 -4.43 2.43
N THR A 62 -1.77 -4.59 2.56
CA THR A 62 -2.76 -3.99 1.63
C THR A 62 -2.56 -2.47 1.49
N CYS A 63 -1.94 -1.81 2.47
CA CYS A 63 -1.54 -0.39 2.41
C CYS A 63 -0.64 -0.04 1.21
N THR A 64 -0.01 -1.01 0.56
CA THR A 64 0.80 -0.82 -0.66
C THR A 64 0.09 0.00 -1.74
N TYR A 65 -1.22 -0.16 -1.88
CA TYR A 65 -1.96 0.51 -2.97
C TYR A 65 -2.14 2.02 -2.75
N GLY A 66 -1.75 2.54 -1.59
CA GLY A 66 -1.62 3.98 -1.37
C GLY A 66 -0.57 4.65 -2.25
N ALA A 67 0.39 3.90 -2.78
CA ALA A 67 1.33 4.34 -3.81
C ALA A 67 0.66 4.84 -5.09
N PHE A 68 -0.57 4.39 -5.33
CA PHE A 68 -1.41 4.73 -6.47
C PHE A 68 -2.52 5.74 -6.11
N GLY A 69 -2.45 6.36 -4.94
CA GLY A 69 -3.45 7.32 -4.47
C GLY A 69 -4.77 6.70 -3.99
N ALA A 70 -4.77 5.40 -3.65
CA ALA A 70 -5.92 4.73 -3.05
C ALA A 70 -5.82 4.72 -1.52
N PHE A 71 -6.92 4.92 -0.80
CA PHE A 71 -6.95 4.57 0.62
C PHE A 71 -7.04 3.04 0.73
N SER A 72 -5.99 2.41 1.19
CA SER A 72 -5.90 0.96 1.21
C SER A 72 -5.40 0.45 2.56
N THR A 73 -6.06 -0.57 3.10
CA THR A 73 -5.74 -1.06 4.45
C THR A 73 -6.05 -2.54 4.61
N GLY A 74 -5.24 -3.20 5.45
CA GLY A 74 -5.52 -4.54 5.92
C GLY A 74 -6.61 -4.57 7.00
N MET A 75 -7.37 -5.66 7.03
CA MET A 75 -8.35 -5.94 8.07
C MET A 75 -8.41 -7.44 8.39
N GLY A 76 -8.99 -7.77 9.54
CA GLY A 76 -9.15 -9.16 9.95
C GLY A 76 -10.00 -9.96 8.96
N ALA A 77 -9.71 -11.26 8.84
CA ALA A 77 -10.43 -12.14 7.90
C ALA A 77 -11.94 -12.17 8.14
N THR A 78 -12.38 -12.10 9.41
CA THR A 78 -13.80 -12.04 9.77
C THR A 78 -14.45 -10.74 9.29
N ASP A 79 -13.76 -9.60 9.47
CA ASP A 79 -14.26 -8.31 9.00
C ASP A 79 -14.35 -8.29 7.46
N LEU A 80 -13.33 -8.82 6.79
CA LEU A 80 -13.35 -8.93 5.32
C LEU A 80 -14.47 -9.84 4.83
N ALA A 81 -14.77 -10.94 5.53
CA ALA A 81 -15.92 -11.80 5.20
C ALA A 81 -17.23 -11.03 5.33
N MET A 82 -17.38 -10.16 6.32
CA MET A 82 -18.54 -9.29 6.46
C MET A 82 -18.63 -8.24 5.35
N VAL A 83 -17.48 -7.71 4.90
CA VAL A 83 -17.45 -6.83 3.71
C VAL A 83 -17.96 -7.56 2.47
N TRP A 84 -17.52 -8.79 2.24
CA TRP A 84 -18.00 -9.59 1.11
C TRP A 84 -19.48 -9.92 1.19
N ALA A 85 -19.98 -10.20 2.40
CA ALA A 85 -21.40 -10.52 2.60
C ALA A 85 -22.32 -9.30 2.45
N THR A 86 -21.87 -8.12 2.84
CA THR A 86 -22.72 -6.93 2.95
C THR A 86 -22.40 -5.82 1.95
N GLY A 87 -21.22 -5.87 1.34
CA GLY A 87 -20.67 -4.79 0.51
C GLY A 87 -20.32 -3.52 1.29
N LYS A 88 -20.26 -3.58 2.61
CA LYS A 88 -20.07 -2.42 3.48
C LYS A 88 -19.15 -2.72 4.65
N THR A 89 -18.43 -1.69 5.07
CA THR A 89 -17.71 -1.65 6.34
C THR A 89 -17.73 -0.22 6.89
N TRP A 90 -17.28 -0.05 8.11
CA TRP A 90 -17.10 1.26 8.72
C TRP A 90 -15.63 1.47 9.06
N PHE A 91 -15.21 2.71 9.00
CA PHE A 91 -13.90 3.14 9.47
C PHE A 91 -14.04 4.36 10.37
N MET A 92 -13.25 4.40 11.42
CA MET A 92 -12.88 5.68 12.00
C MET A 92 -11.87 6.29 11.03
N VAL A 93 -12.15 7.50 10.52
CA VAL A 93 -11.22 8.18 9.61
C VAL A 93 -9.90 8.41 10.36
N PRO A 94 -8.78 7.83 9.90
CA PRO A 94 -7.50 8.02 10.58
C PRO A 94 -7.01 9.45 10.40
N GLU A 95 -6.45 10.03 11.44
CA GLU A 95 -5.68 11.26 11.32
C GLU A 95 -4.44 11.00 10.46
N ALA A 96 -3.99 12.01 9.71
CA ALA A 96 -2.79 11.91 8.89
C ALA A 96 -1.55 12.46 9.62
N ILE A 97 -0.41 11.80 9.38
CA ILE A 97 0.93 12.32 9.64
C ILE A 97 1.53 12.68 8.28
N LYS A 98 1.90 13.94 8.11
CA LYS A 98 2.61 14.39 6.92
C LYS A 98 4.10 14.08 7.06
N MET A 99 4.65 13.39 6.08
CA MET A 99 6.05 12.98 6.02
C MET A 99 6.67 13.56 4.74
N GLU A 100 7.29 14.72 4.86
CA GLU A 100 7.93 15.40 3.75
C GLU A 100 9.35 14.87 3.58
N VAL A 101 9.68 14.38 2.40
CA VAL A 101 11.01 13.85 2.05
C VAL A 101 11.65 14.76 1.00
N THR A 102 12.80 15.34 1.35
CA THR A 102 13.58 16.24 0.49
C THR A 102 14.96 15.66 0.21
N GLY A 103 15.67 16.25 -0.73
CA GLY A 103 16.98 15.78 -1.19
C GLY A 103 16.87 14.83 -2.38
N GLU A 104 18.00 14.33 -2.82
CA GLU A 104 18.12 13.38 -3.93
C GLU A 104 18.72 12.07 -3.42
N LEU A 105 18.25 10.95 -4.01
CA LEU A 105 18.77 9.63 -3.69
C LEU A 105 20.22 9.48 -4.19
N ASN A 106 21.12 9.16 -3.29
CA ASN A 106 22.48 8.74 -3.65
C ASN A 106 22.45 7.40 -4.42
N PRO A 107 23.43 7.10 -5.29
CA PRO A 107 23.41 5.93 -6.18
C PRO A 107 23.20 4.56 -5.50
N TYR A 108 23.47 4.45 -4.20
CA TYR A 108 23.37 3.20 -3.43
C TYR A 108 22.20 3.19 -2.44
N ILE A 109 21.38 4.23 -2.45
CA ILE A 109 20.22 4.36 -1.57
C ILE A 109 18.94 3.96 -2.30
N ALA A 110 18.20 3.05 -1.73
CA ALA A 110 16.90 2.62 -2.24
C ALA A 110 15.75 3.27 -1.45
N PRO A 111 14.54 3.34 -2.00
CA PRO A 111 13.35 3.77 -1.26
C PRO A 111 13.12 2.99 0.05
N LYS A 112 13.63 1.75 0.12
CA LYS A 112 13.61 0.96 1.35
C LYS A 112 14.47 1.57 2.46
N ASP A 113 15.60 2.19 2.15
CA ASP A 113 16.43 2.87 3.13
C ASP A 113 15.69 4.08 3.72
N ILE A 114 14.95 4.82 2.88
CA ILE A 114 14.14 5.96 3.33
C ILE A 114 13.09 5.50 4.33
N ILE A 115 12.30 4.49 4.00
CA ILE A 115 11.23 4.04 4.92
C ILE A 115 11.80 3.41 6.18
N LEU A 116 12.94 2.72 6.13
CA LEU A 116 13.62 2.21 7.32
C LEU A 116 14.09 3.34 8.23
N ASN A 117 14.63 4.43 7.67
CA ASN A 117 15.00 5.62 8.42
C ASN A 117 13.76 6.24 9.11
N ILE A 118 12.66 6.41 8.36
CA ILE A 118 11.41 6.95 8.90
C ILE A 118 10.89 6.07 10.05
N ILE A 119 10.88 4.75 9.89
CA ILE A 119 10.44 3.80 10.93
C ILE A 119 11.35 3.89 12.15
N GLY A 120 12.66 3.97 11.95
CA GLY A 120 13.62 4.12 13.03
C GLY A 120 13.40 5.40 13.85
N GLU A 121 13.01 6.50 13.20
CA GLU A 121 12.75 7.76 13.88
C GLU A 121 11.39 7.80 14.59
N ILE A 122 10.33 7.29 13.92
CA ILE A 122 8.96 7.33 14.49
C ILE A 122 8.67 6.17 15.45
N GLY A 123 9.36 5.04 15.28
CA GLY A 123 9.15 3.81 16.02
C GLY A 123 8.01 2.95 15.48
N ILE A 124 8.02 1.66 15.85
CA ILE A 124 7.07 0.63 15.39
C ILE A 124 5.59 0.90 15.73
N ALA A 125 5.30 1.80 16.63
CA ALA A 125 3.95 2.20 17.05
C ALA A 125 3.66 3.69 16.80
N GLY A 126 4.59 4.42 16.16
CA GLY A 126 4.53 5.87 16.05
C GLY A 126 3.41 6.38 15.17
N ALA A 127 2.92 5.57 14.23
CA ALA A 127 1.78 5.89 13.37
C ALA A 127 0.55 5.01 13.64
N THR A 128 0.43 4.45 14.86
CA THR A 128 -0.69 3.56 15.20
C THR A 128 -2.03 4.20 14.87
N TYR A 129 -2.80 3.51 14.02
CA TYR A 129 -4.11 3.93 13.51
C TYR A 129 -4.11 5.29 12.78
N LYS A 130 -3.00 5.69 12.19
CA LYS A 130 -2.90 6.93 11.39
C LYS A 130 -2.64 6.61 9.91
N THR A 131 -2.82 7.58 9.07
CA THR A 131 -2.35 7.55 7.67
C THR A 131 -0.99 8.21 7.61
N ALA A 132 0.00 7.56 7.01
CA ALA A 132 1.27 8.17 6.65
C ALA A 132 1.14 8.78 5.24
N GLU A 133 1.09 10.09 5.14
CA GLU A 133 1.09 10.81 3.87
C GLU A 133 2.51 11.21 3.51
N PHE A 134 3.09 10.49 2.54
CA PHE A 134 4.43 10.78 2.04
C PHE A 134 4.35 11.80 0.91
N CYS A 135 5.13 12.86 1.03
CA CYS A 135 5.17 13.97 0.06
C CYS A 135 6.58 14.55 -0.06
N GLY A 136 6.73 15.57 -0.87
CA GLY A 136 7.98 16.30 -1.10
C GLY A 136 8.71 15.87 -2.36
N PRO A 137 9.77 16.63 -2.75
CA PRO A 137 10.44 16.47 -4.05
C PRO A 137 11.00 15.06 -4.29
N ALA A 138 11.54 14.41 -3.26
CA ALA A 138 12.06 13.05 -3.39
C ALA A 138 10.95 12.03 -3.68
N ILE A 139 9.76 12.23 -3.13
CA ILE A 139 8.59 11.39 -3.42
C ILE A 139 8.03 11.66 -4.81
N GLU A 140 7.98 12.92 -5.23
CA GLU A 140 7.50 13.29 -6.56
C GLU A 140 8.36 12.72 -7.68
N SER A 141 9.67 12.64 -7.48
CA SER A 141 10.61 12.05 -8.44
C SER A 141 10.68 10.52 -8.39
N MET A 142 10.04 9.90 -7.39
CA MET A 142 10.11 8.45 -7.16
C MET A 142 9.20 7.68 -8.11
N GLY A 143 9.74 6.62 -8.72
CA GLY A 143 8.99 5.70 -9.58
C GLY A 143 8.02 4.78 -8.82
N VAL A 144 7.19 4.07 -9.58
CA VAL A 144 6.09 3.22 -9.05
C VAL A 144 6.58 2.21 -8.01
N GLU A 145 7.71 1.53 -8.27
CA GLU A 145 8.25 0.48 -7.39
C GLU A 145 8.72 1.05 -6.05
N GLY A 146 9.35 2.22 -6.08
CA GLY A 146 9.80 2.90 -4.87
C GLY A 146 8.64 3.36 -4.00
N ARG A 147 7.63 3.96 -4.63
CA ARG A 147 6.39 4.36 -3.96
C ARG A 147 5.66 3.17 -3.34
N ALA A 148 5.56 2.05 -4.10
CA ALA A 148 4.96 0.82 -3.59
C ALA A 148 5.74 0.28 -2.38
N THR A 149 7.08 0.30 -2.41
CA THR A 149 7.92 -0.11 -1.30
C THR A 149 7.66 0.70 -0.03
N MET A 150 7.62 2.03 -0.14
CA MET A 150 7.37 2.89 1.01
C MET A 150 5.96 2.73 1.58
N CYS A 151 4.94 2.72 0.72
CA CYS A 151 3.57 2.51 1.18
C CYS A 151 3.34 1.11 1.76
N ASN A 152 4.00 0.08 1.20
CA ASN A 152 3.96 -1.28 1.73
C ASN A 152 4.45 -1.32 3.18
N MET A 153 5.59 -0.71 3.46
CA MET A 153 6.21 -0.73 4.78
C MET A 153 5.59 0.26 5.79
N ALA A 154 4.58 1.02 5.41
CA ALA A 154 3.88 1.91 6.35
C ALA A 154 3.23 1.15 7.51
N ILE A 155 2.85 -0.11 7.32
CA ILE A 155 2.32 -0.96 8.39
C ILE A 155 3.35 -1.22 9.50
N GLU A 156 4.64 -1.23 9.20
CA GLU A 156 5.71 -1.51 10.16
C GLU A 156 5.86 -0.41 11.24
N MET A 157 5.31 0.77 11.00
CA MET A 157 5.16 1.83 12.02
C MET A 157 3.74 1.91 12.61
N GLY A 158 2.89 0.92 12.35
CA GLY A 158 1.52 0.84 12.85
C GLY A 158 0.49 1.61 12.03
N ALA A 159 0.85 2.16 10.88
CA ALA A 159 -0.06 2.95 10.05
C ALA A 159 -1.19 2.09 9.47
N LYS A 160 -2.39 2.68 9.37
CA LYS A 160 -3.52 2.10 8.65
C LYS A 160 -3.31 2.12 7.14
N ASN A 161 -2.67 3.17 6.66
CA ASN A 161 -2.40 3.39 5.24
C ASN A 161 -1.12 4.20 5.09
N GLY A 162 -0.33 3.90 4.07
CA GLY A 162 0.66 4.81 3.51
C GLY A 162 0.08 5.35 2.21
N ILE A 163 0.08 6.66 2.00
CA ILE A 163 -0.52 7.25 0.81
C ILE A 163 0.41 8.29 0.18
N MET A 164 0.38 8.36 -1.13
CA MET A 164 1.10 9.35 -1.94
C MET A 164 0.17 9.92 -3.00
N GLU A 165 0.23 11.22 -3.25
CA GLU A 165 -0.40 11.79 -4.43
C GLU A 165 0.23 11.16 -5.69
N PRO A 166 -0.58 10.64 -6.64
CA PRO A 166 -0.04 10.06 -7.86
C PRO A 166 0.70 11.10 -8.70
N ASN A 167 1.97 10.85 -8.99
CA ASN A 167 2.72 11.64 -9.96
C ASN A 167 2.39 11.20 -11.40
N LYS A 168 2.98 11.87 -12.39
CA LYS A 168 2.71 11.57 -13.80
C LYS A 168 3.03 10.13 -14.18
N GLU A 169 4.11 9.56 -13.66
CA GLU A 169 4.51 8.18 -13.93
C GLU A 169 3.48 7.17 -13.42
N VAL A 170 2.98 7.38 -12.18
CA VAL A 170 1.91 6.55 -11.60
C VAL A 170 0.61 6.67 -12.39
N ILE A 171 0.23 7.89 -12.80
CA ILE A 171 -0.96 8.12 -13.62
C ILE A 171 -0.84 7.39 -14.96
N ASP A 172 0.30 7.49 -15.64
CA ASP A 172 0.55 6.82 -16.91
C ASP A 172 0.53 5.29 -16.75
N TYR A 173 1.12 4.78 -15.67
CA TYR A 173 1.06 3.36 -15.33
C TYR A 173 -0.39 2.87 -15.16
N ILE A 174 -1.21 3.59 -14.39
CA ILE A 174 -2.62 3.25 -14.18
C ILE A 174 -3.39 3.30 -15.51
N CYS A 175 -3.21 4.35 -16.30
CA CYS A 175 -3.86 4.49 -17.60
C CYS A 175 -3.52 3.32 -18.54
N GLN A 176 -2.25 2.93 -18.59
CA GLN A 176 -1.79 1.79 -19.39
C GLN A 176 -2.45 0.47 -18.94
N ARG A 177 -2.57 0.23 -17.63
CA ARG A 177 -3.11 -1.02 -17.07
C ARG A 177 -4.62 -1.10 -17.12
N THR A 178 -5.31 0.03 -16.93
CA THR A 178 -6.78 0.09 -16.92
C THR A 178 -7.39 0.33 -18.29
N GLY A 179 -6.62 0.88 -19.24
CA GLY A 179 -7.12 1.38 -20.52
C GLY A 179 -7.89 2.70 -20.42
N LYS A 180 -7.93 3.33 -19.24
CA LYS A 180 -8.59 4.60 -18.99
C LYS A 180 -7.72 5.79 -19.39
N LYS A 181 -8.37 6.93 -19.65
CA LYS A 181 -7.69 8.21 -19.77
C LYS A 181 -7.51 8.85 -18.39
N GLU A 182 -6.52 9.70 -18.22
CA GLU A 182 -6.28 10.45 -17.00
C GLU A 182 -7.54 11.21 -16.51
N SER A 183 -8.29 11.80 -17.43
CA SER A 183 -9.54 12.52 -17.12
C SER A 183 -10.67 11.64 -16.55
N GLU A 184 -10.52 10.33 -16.59
CA GLU A 184 -11.47 9.36 -16.04
C GLU A 184 -11.05 8.86 -14.65
N LEU A 185 -9.87 9.26 -14.17
CA LEU A 185 -9.35 8.92 -12.86
C LEU A 185 -9.79 9.94 -11.82
N ASN A 186 -10.14 9.48 -10.63
CA ASN A 186 -10.48 10.33 -9.50
C ASN A 186 -9.22 10.61 -8.67
N ILE A 187 -8.39 11.54 -9.15
CA ILE A 187 -7.17 11.93 -8.43
C ILE A 187 -7.57 12.86 -7.28
N VAL A 188 -7.30 12.39 -6.06
CA VAL A 188 -7.56 13.14 -4.82
C VAL A 188 -6.24 13.69 -4.31
N LYS A 189 -6.25 14.96 -3.90
CA LYS A 189 -5.14 15.68 -3.29
C LYS A 189 -5.55 16.16 -1.92
N SER A 190 -4.58 16.39 -1.05
CA SER A 190 -4.83 17.07 0.21
C SER A 190 -5.20 18.54 -0.03
N ASP A 191 -6.14 19.06 0.74
CA ASP A 191 -6.52 20.46 0.71
C ASP A 191 -5.36 21.35 1.20
N GLU A 192 -5.31 22.61 0.73
CA GLU A 192 -4.25 23.56 1.13
C GLU A 192 -4.26 23.86 2.63
N ASP A 193 -5.41 23.75 3.27
CA ASP A 193 -5.64 23.96 4.69
C ASP A 193 -5.77 22.63 5.48
N ALA A 194 -5.32 21.51 4.91
CA ALA A 194 -5.35 20.21 5.57
C ALA A 194 -4.64 20.23 6.92
N VAL A 195 -5.27 19.67 7.94
CA VAL A 195 -4.72 19.60 9.30
C VAL A 195 -4.13 18.22 9.56
N TYR A 196 -2.85 18.18 9.91
CA TYR A 196 -2.14 16.96 10.23
C TYR A 196 -1.97 16.79 11.74
N SER A 197 -2.02 15.55 12.23
CA SER A 197 -1.75 15.25 13.65
C SER A 197 -0.27 15.45 14.01
N LYS A 198 0.61 15.32 13.01
CA LYS A 198 2.05 15.56 13.10
C LYS A 198 2.58 15.87 11.70
N GLU A 199 3.58 16.75 11.62
CA GLU A 199 4.38 16.95 10.43
C GLU A 199 5.83 16.57 10.73
N MET A 200 6.45 15.81 9.83
CA MET A 200 7.84 15.35 9.94
C MET A 200 8.55 15.66 8.62
N HIS A 201 9.83 15.98 8.74
CA HIS A 201 10.67 16.33 7.61
C HIS A 201 11.94 15.47 7.60
N PHE A 202 12.25 14.87 6.46
CA PHE A 202 13.39 13.98 6.26
C PHE A 202 14.21 14.47 5.08
N ASP A 203 15.45 14.86 5.34
CA ASP A 203 16.43 15.20 4.31
C ASP A 203 17.28 13.96 4.02
N ILE A 204 17.22 13.45 2.80
CA ILE A 204 17.94 12.24 2.39
C ILE A 204 19.25 12.52 1.65
N THR A 205 19.69 13.78 1.59
CA THR A 205 20.87 14.21 0.80
C THR A 205 22.15 13.45 1.21
N ASP A 206 22.35 13.27 2.50
CA ASP A 206 23.54 12.58 3.05
C ASP A 206 23.19 11.21 3.66
N MET A 207 22.05 10.61 3.23
CA MET A 207 21.61 9.34 3.77
C MET A 207 22.58 8.22 3.40
N GLU A 208 22.87 7.36 4.38
CA GLU A 208 23.62 6.12 4.22
C GLU A 208 22.66 4.90 4.14
N PRO A 209 23.09 3.75 3.58
CA PRO A 209 22.29 2.54 3.58
C PRO A 209 21.89 2.10 4.97
N HIS A 210 20.61 1.69 5.13
CA HIS A 210 20.04 1.30 6.42
C HIS A 210 19.85 -0.21 6.53
N ILE A 211 20.06 -0.74 7.71
CA ILE A 211 19.79 -2.15 8.06
C ILE A 211 18.96 -2.17 9.34
N ALA A 212 17.81 -2.86 9.29
CA ALA A 212 17.05 -3.17 10.49
C ALA A 212 17.59 -4.45 11.14
N TYR A 213 17.83 -4.42 12.44
CA TYR A 213 18.18 -5.61 13.20
C TYR A 213 16.92 -6.40 13.59
N PRO A 214 17.04 -7.74 13.78
CA PRO A 214 15.91 -8.52 14.30
C PRO A 214 15.44 -8.00 15.66
N ASN A 215 14.14 -7.74 15.76
CA ASN A 215 13.47 -7.24 16.97
C ASN A 215 13.85 -5.79 17.38
N ASP A 216 14.35 -4.99 16.47
CA ASP A 216 14.68 -3.58 16.70
C ASP A 216 13.78 -2.67 15.83
#